data_56a92427ebc6f4c919ee8cdc878aa10e
#
_entry.id   56a92427ebc6f4c919ee8cdc878aa10e
#
_cell.length_a   1.000
_cell.length_b   1.000
_cell.length_c   1.000
_cell.angle_alpha   90.00
_cell.angle_beta   90.00
_cell.angle_gamma   90.00
#
_symmetry.space_group_name_H-M   'P 1'
#
loop_
_entity.id
_entity.type
_entity.pdbx_description
1 polymer ?
#
loop_
_entity_poly.entity_id
_entity_poly.type
_entity_poly.pdbx_seq_one_letter_code
_entity_poly.pdbx_strand_id
1 'polypeptide(L)'
;MSYKLTILGCDSAIPTINKQQTAQLLNINERFFLIDCGENTQVQLRKYQLSFQRINHIFISHLHGDHYFGLIGLITSMHLLGRKKELHVYAHIELKEVINVQLTASNTTLNFPLFFHEIPKDEEIILFKDDTLEVRNIILDHTIVCSGFVFREIKHKRKIKKEKLEKFDIPFDKIPELRKGRDITLDNGKVIINSDVTNDPTAPFSYAYCTDTRFCSDIVCLLYTSDA
;
A
#
# COMPACT_ATOMS: atom_id res chain seq x y z
N MET A 1 7.87 -12.95 5.40
CA MET A 1 7.31 -11.71 4.81
C MET A 1 8.04 -10.54 5.43
N SER A 2 8.38 -9.54 4.65
CA SER A 2 9.01 -8.34 5.17
C SER A 2 8.07 -7.17 5.00
N TYR A 3 7.73 -6.53 6.12
CA TYR A 3 7.08 -5.24 6.16
C TYR A 3 8.09 -4.25 6.72
N LYS A 4 8.28 -3.14 6.01
CA LYS A 4 9.17 -2.08 6.46
C LYS A 4 8.56 -0.73 6.14
N LEU A 5 8.32 0.06 7.17
CA LEU A 5 7.96 1.47 7.04
C LEU A 5 9.23 2.31 7.13
N THR A 6 9.40 3.22 6.18
CA THR A 6 10.46 4.24 6.21
C THR A 6 9.81 5.61 6.20
N ILE A 7 9.96 6.37 7.26
CA ILE A 7 9.53 7.76 7.35
C ILE A 7 10.56 8.60 6.60
N LEU A 8 10.19 9.17 5.46
CA LEU A 8 11.02 10.03 4.64
C LEU A 8 10.95 11.48 5.10
N GLY A 9 9.79 11.89 5.61
CA GLY A 9 9.52 13.18 6.19
C GLY A 9 8.22 13.17 6.99
N CYS A 10 8.15 14.05 8.00
CA CYS A 10 6.99 14.20 8.90
C CYS A 10 6.88 15.65 9.43
N ASP A 11 7.45 16.61 8.71
CA ASP A 11 7.31 18.03 9.05
C ASP A 11 6.04 18.61 8.41
N SER A 12 5.58 19.73 8.96
CA SER A 12 4.40 20.45 8.47
C SER A 12 4.72 21.38 7.29
N ALA A 13 3.75 22.19 6.89
CA ALA A 13 3.81 23.07 5.72
C ALA A 13 5.03 23.99 5.65
N ILE A 14 5.55 24.47 6.80
CA ILE A 14 6.74 25.31 6.84
C ILE A 14 7.98 24.41 6.95
N PRO A 15 8.79 24.28 5.89
CA PRO A 15 9.96 23.42 5.92
C PRO A 15 11.02 23.94 6.91
N THR A 16 11.66 23.02 7.60
CA THR A 16 12.78 23.30 8.50
C THR A 16 14.08 22.72 7.95
N ILE A 17 15.23 23.23 8.40
CA ILE A 17 16.54 22.84 7.85
C ILE A 17 16.80 21.33 8.01
N ASN A 18 16.35 20.71 9.10
CA ASN A 18 16.69 19.34 9.47
C ASN A 18 15.55 18.33 9.30
N LYS A 19 14.36 18.80 8.96
CA LYS A 19 13.18 17.93 8.77
C LYS A 19 12.68 18.07 7.34
N GLN A 20 11.96 17.08 6.90
CA GLN A 20 11.41 17.00 5.55
C GLN A 20 9.89 16.91 5.62
N GLN A 21 9.23 17.46 4.63
CA GLN A 21 7.78 17.44 4.53
C GLN A 21 7.25 16.01 4.38
N THR A 22 5.96 15.85 4.57
CA THR A 22 5.31 14.56 4.75
C THR A 22 5.53 13.61 3.57
N ALA A 23 6.17 12.48 3.86
CA ALA A 23 6.29 11.36 2.94
C ALA A 23 6.66 10.08 3.70
N GLN A 24 6.04 8.96 3.35
CA GLN A 24 6.34 7.66 3.92
C GLN A 24 6.45 6.60 2.82
N LEU A 25 7.43 5.70 2.95
CA LEU A 25 7.56 4.56 2.05
C LEU A 25 7.26 3.26 2.81
N LEU A 26 6.22 2.57 2.40
CA LEU A 26 5.85 1.26 2.90
C LEU A 26 6.34 0.19 1.92
N ASN A 27 7.25 -0.68 2.39
CA ASN A 27 7.70 -1.86 1.65
C ASN A 27 6.92 -3.08 2.15
N ILE A 28 6.11 -3.67 1.29
CA ILE A 28 5.35 -4.90 1.56
C ILE A 28 5.83 -5.98 0.58
N ASN A 29 6.58 -6.95 1.09
CA ASN A 29 7.09 -8.06 0.26
C ASN A 29 7.81 -7.56 -1.01
N GLU A 30 8.74 -6.62 -0.85
CA GLU A 30 9.53 -5.99 -1.91
C GLU A 30 8.73 -5.10 -2.88
N ARG A 31 7.47 -4.78 -2.58
CA ARG A 31 6.65 -3.80 -3.30
C ARG A 31 6.63 -2.49 -2.55
N PHE A 32 6.91 -1.40 -3.24
CA PHE A 32 7.02 -0.06 -2.69
C PHE A 32 5.75 0.74 -2.93
N PHE A 33 5.14 1.17 -1.84
CA PHE A 33 3.99 2.06 -1.80
C PHE A 33 4.42 3.38 -1.15
N LEU A 34 4.33 4.47 -1.89
CA LEU A 34 4.61 5.81 -1.35
C LEU A 34 3.31 6.43 -0.85
N ILE A 35 3.34 6.98 0.35
CA ILE A 35 2.22 7.67 0.97
C ILE A 35 2.66 9.10 1.21
N ASP A 36 1.97 10.04 0.57
CA ASP A 36 2.32 11.43 0.40
C ASP A 36 3.70 11.63 -0.25
N CYS A 37 3.90 12.80 -0.82
CA CYS A 37 5.09 13.15 -1.56
C CYS A 37 5.36 14.66 -1.41
N GLY A 38 5.67 15.09 -0.20
CA GLY A 38 6.06 16.46 0.09
C GLY A 38 7.38 16.84 -0.60
N GLU A 39 7.76 18.09 -0.51
CA GLU A 39 9.02 18.56 -1.09
C GLU A 39 10.21 17.72 -0.61
N ASN A 40 11.20 17.57 -1.47
CA ASN A 40 12.43 16.86 -1.17
C ASN A 40 12.30 15.32 -1.02
N THR A 41 11.12 14.74 -1.22
CA THR A 41 10.91 13.29 -1.10
C THR A 41 11.88 12.48 -1.96
N GLN A 42 12.14 12.91 -3.20
CA GLN A 42 13.11 12.24 -4.08
C GLN A 42 14.55 12.24 -3.54
N VAL A 43 14.95 13.31 -2.84
CA VAL A 43 16.28 13.40 -2.19
C VAL A 43 16.34 12.46 -0.99
N GLN A 44 15.27 12.40 -0.20
CA GLN A 44 15.20 11.47 0.93
C GLN A 44 15.23 10.00 0.48
N LEU A 45 14.51 9.64 -0.59
CA LEU A 45 14.60 8.30 -1.18
C LEU A 45 16.04 7.93 -1.55
N ARG A 46 16.80 8.86 -2.14
CA ARG A 46 18.22 8.65 -2.45
C ARG A 46 19.08 8.54 -1.19
N LYS A 47 18.87 9.41 -0.21
CA LYS A 47 19.59 9.39 1.07
C LYS A 47 19.44 8.06 1.78
N TYR A 48 18.22 7.48 1.76
CA TYR A 48 17.95 6.15 2.33
C TYR A 48 18.25 4.98 1.38
N GLN A 49 18.87 5.25 0.22
CA GLN A 49 19.22 4.25 -0.81
C GLN A 49 18.00 3.44 -1.31
N LEU A 50 16.84 4.09 -1.35
CA LEU A 50 15.59 3.53 -1.82
C LEU A 50 15.36 3.89 -3.28
N SER A 51 15.28 2.89 -4.15
CA SER A 51 15.06 3.12 -5.58
C SER A 51 13.62 3.55 -5.83
N PHE A 52 13.41 4.81 -6.21
CA PHE A 52 12.08 5.30 -6.58
C PHE A 52 11.56 4.68 -7.89
N GLN A 53 12.40 4.07 -8.72
CA GLN A 53 11.95 3.26 -9.87
C GLN A 53 11.16 2.01 -9.46
N ARG A 54 11.26 1.58 -8.19
CA ARG A 54 10.48 0.46 -7.64
C ARG A 54 9.10 0.89 -7.12
N ILE A 55 8.84 2.19 -6.97
CA ILE A 55 7.54 2.71 -6.56
C ILE A 55 6.60 2.63 -7.76
N ASN A 56 5.52 1.86 -7.64
CA ASN A 56 4.51 1.75 -8.67
C ASN A 56 3.17 2.37 -8.24
N HIS A 57 2.97 2.59 -6.94
CA HIS A 57 1.75 3.11 -6.37
C HIS A 57 2.09 4.26 -5.42
N ILE A 58 1.45 5.41 -5.62
CA ILE A 58 1.57 6.63 -4.80
C ILE A 58 0.19 7.01 -4.33
N PHE A 59 0.01 7.22 -3.04
CA PHE A 59 -1.23 7.61 -2.40
C PHE A 59 -1.06 9.01 -1.83
N ILE A 60 -1.84 9.98 -2.30
CA ILE A 60 -1.80 11.37 -1.82
C ILE A 60 -3.06 11.62 -0.99
N SER A 61 -2.85 11.98 0.27
CA SER A 61 -3.92 12.16 1.25
C SER A 61 -4.79 13.37 0.95
N HIS A 62 -4.18 14.51 0.66
CA HIS A 62 -4.86 15.76 0.34
C HIS A 62 -3.93 16.75 -0.38
N LEU A 63 -4.46 17.90 -0.79
CA LEU A 63 -3.75 18.82 -1.68
C LEU A 63 -3.16 20.06 -0.96
N HIS A 64 -2.75 19.94 0.31
CA HIS A 64 -1.80 20.88 0.89
C HIS A 64 -0.40 20.58 0.35
N GLY A 65 0.39 21.63 0.12
CA GLY A 65 1.66 21.54 -0.60
C GLY A 65 2.68 20.60 0.02
N ASP A 66 2.74 20.54 1.34
CA ASP A 66 3.62 19.66 2.11
C ASP A 66 3.31 18.16 1.95
N HIS A 67 2.21 17.81 1.30
CA HIS A 67 1.82 16.43 1.01
C HIS A 67 2.03 16.01 -0.45
N TYR A 68 2.18 16.96 -1.41
CA TYR A 68 2.31 16.56 -2.83
C TYR A 68 3.28 17.38 -3.69
N PHE A 69 3.84 18.51 -3.23
CA PHE A 69 4.71 19.36 -4.07
C PHE A 69 5.95 18.65 -4.60
N GLY A 70 6.42 17.59 -3.94
CA GLY A 70 7.51 16.75 -4.44
C GLY A 70 7.12 15.81 -5.57
N LEU A 71 5.81 15.61 -5.83
CA LEU A 71 5.33 14.58 -6.75
C LEU A 71 5.77 14.83 -8.19
N ILE A 72 5.66 16.06 -8.70
CA ILE A 72 6.09 16.40 -10.06
C ILE A 72 7.59 16.18 -10.24
N GLY A 73 8.40 16.56 -9.23
CA GLY A 73 9.84 16.31 -9.23
C GLY A 73 10.18 14.82 -9.25
N LEU A 74 9.44 14.00 -8.51
CA LEU A 74 9.61 12.55 -8.51
C LEU A 74 9.24 11.95 -9.88
N ILE A 75 8.09 12.32 -10.45
CA ILE A 75 7.61 11.85 -11.77
C ILE A 75 8.63 12.19 -12.87
N THR A 76 9.11 13.42 -12.90
CA THR A 76 10.10 13.87 -13.90
C THR A 76 11.45 13.18 -13.71
N SER A 77 11.87 12.92 -12.47
CA SER A 77 13.09 12.14 -12.20
C SER A 77 12.95 10.68 -12.66
N MET A 78 11.80 10.05 -12.45
CA MET A 78 11.51 8.71 -12.98
C MET A 78 11.59 8.69 -14.50
N HIS A 79 11.04 9.71 -15.18
CA HIS A 79 11.09 9.87 -16.63
C HIS A 79 12.54 9.98 -17.14
N LEU A 80 13.32 10.92 -16.59
CA LEU A 80 14.71 11.17 -16.97
C LEU A 80 15.61 9.94 -16.75
N LEU A 81 15.33 9.13 -15.75
CA LEU A 81 16.03 7.87 -15.46
C LEU A 81 15.48 6.67 -16.26
N GLY A 82 14.67 6.94 -17.29
CA GLY A 82 14.27 5.95 -18.29
C GLY A 82 13.21 4.97 -17.82
N ARG A 83 12.35 5.34 -16.84
CA ARG A 83 11.20 4.50 -16.45
C ARG A 83 10.38 4.11 -17.66
N LYS A 84 9.96 2.84 -17.73
CA LYS A 84 9.01 2.31 -18.71
C LYS A 84 7.78 1.70 -18.05
N LYS A 85 7.91 1.33 -16.78
CA LYS A 85 6.84 0.70 -16.00
C LYS A 85 5.79 1.75 -15.62
N GLU A 86 4.53 1.36 -15.68
CA GLU A 86 3.39 2.19 -15.26
C GLU A 86 3.52 2.72 -13.84
N LEU A 87 2.97 3.90 -13.59
CA LEU A 87 2.86 4.53 -12.28
C LEU A 87 1.39 4.85 -12.00
N HIS A 88 0.90 4.40 -10.85
CA HIS A 88 -0.45 4.65 -10.39
C HIS A 88 -0.43 5.66 -9.25
N VAL A 89 -1.19 6.76 -9.40
CA VAL A 89 -1.37 7.80 -8.40
C VAL A 89 -2.82 7.79 -7.95
N TYR A 90 -3.04 7.58 -6.67
CA TYR A 90 -4.34 7.62 -6.01
C TYR A 90 -4.46 8.95 -5.29
N ALA A 91 -5.41 9.79 -5.70
CA ALA A 91 -5.56 11.15 -5.17
C ALA A 91 -6.95 11.70 -5.47
N HIS A 92 -7.30 12.82 -4.87
CA HIS A 92 -8.46 13.60 -5.30
C HIS A 92 -8.24 14.15 -6.71
N ILE A 93 -9.31 14.22 -7.49
CA ILE A 93 -9.24 14.40 -8.96
C ILE A 93 -8.49 15.66 -9.40
N GLU A 94 -8.52 16.71 -8.59
CA GLU A 94 -7.88 17.98 -8.87
C GLU A 94 -6.35 17.86 -9.07
N LEU A 95 -5.71 16.86 -8.42
CA LEU A 95 -4.26 16.62 -8.58
C LEU A 95 -3.87 16.25 -10.01
N LYS A 96 -4.72 15.51 -10.71
CA LYS A 96 -4.49 15.14 -12.11
C LYS A 96 -4.34 16.38 -13.00
N GLU A 97 -5.19 17.37 -12.79
CA GLU A 97 -5.14 18.62 -13.55
C GLU A 97 -3.86 19.40 -13.27
N VAL A 98 -3.48 19.51 -11.98
CA VAL A 98 -2.25 20.21 -11.56
C VAL A 98 -1.01 19.56 -12.23
N ILE A 99 -0.87 18.25 -12.17
CA ILE A 99 0.27 17.54 -12.77
C ILE A 99 0.25 17.66 -14.30
N ASN A 100 -0.90 17.55 -14.93
CA ASN A 100 -1.01 17.71 -16.39
C ASN A 100 -0.61 19.12 -16.85
N VAL A 101 -1.03 20.17 -16.15
CA VAL A 101 -0.62 21.56 -16.45
C VAL A 101 0.90 21.70 -16.35
N GLN A 102 1.53 21.16 -15.32
CA GLN A 102 2.98 21.22 -15.12
C GLN A 102 3.76 20.48 -16.21
N LEU A 103 3.32 19.27 -16.58
CA LEU A 103 3.92 18.49 -17.68
C LEU A 103 3.77 19.20 -19.03
N THR A 104 2.60 19.79 -19.30
CA THR A 104 2.33 20.53 -20.52
C THR A 104 3.18 21.79 -20.59
N ALA A 105 3.23 22.59 -19.50
CA ALA A 105 4.01 23.82 -19.44
C ALA A 105 5.52 23.58 -19.61
N SER A 106 6.03 22.42 -19.17
CA SER A 106 7.42 22.01 -19.36
C SER A 106 7.66 21.25 -20.67
N ASN A 107 6.66 21.11 -21.54
CA ASN A 107 6.73 20.34 -22.78
C ASN A 107 7.27 18.90 -22.56
N THR A 108 6.88 18.28 -21.44
CA THR A 108 7.37 16.95 -21.03
C THR A 108 6.38 15.86 -21.44
N THR A 109 6.83 14.97 -22.32
CA THR A 109 6.08 13.74 -22.65
C THR A 109 6.72 12.57 -21.92
N LEU A 110 5.97 11.95 -20.98
CA LEU A 110 6.49 10.86 -20.17
C LEU A 110 6.76 9.60 -21.00
N ASN A 111 7.86 8.90 -20.69
CA ASN A 111 8.25 7.63 -21.34
C ASN A 111 7.53 6.41 -20.76
N PHE A 112 6.59 6.60 -19.84
CA PHE A 112 5.85 5.55 -19.16
C PHE A 112 4.39 5.97 -18.94
N PRO A 113 3.46 5.01 -18.83
CA PRO A 113 2.07 5.29 -18.52
C PRO A 113 1.92 5.84 -17.10
N LEU A 114 1.20 6.96 -16.95
CA LEU A 114 0.81 7.55 -15.68
C LEU A 114 -0.71 7.47 -15.55
N PHE A 115 -1.17 6.72 -14.53
CA PHE A 115 -2.60 6.54 -14.25
C PHE A 115 -2.98 7.25 -12.97
N PHE A 116 -4.05 8.08 -13.04
CA PHE A 116 -4.66 8.67 -11.87
C PHE A 116 -5.93 7.91 -11.51
N HIS A 117 -6.02 7.51 -10.26
CA HIS A 117 -7.19 6.88 -9.66
C HIS A 117 -7.81 7.87 -8.68
N GLU A 118 -9.03 8.25 -8.95
CA GLU A 118 -9.76 9.20 -8.11
C GLU A 118 -10.11 8.58 -6.76
N ILE A 119 -9.82 9.34 -5.69
CA ILE A 119 -10.32 9.05 -4.35
C ILE A 119 -11.61 9.85 -4.17
N PRO A 120 -12.77 9.21 -3.94
CA PRO A 120 -14.03 9.91 -3.72
C PRO A 120 -13.98 10.72 -2.42
N LYS A 121 -14.72 11.83 -2.40
CA LYS A 121 -14.73 12.78 -1.27
C LYS A 121 -15.52 12.26 -0.07
N ASP A 122 -16.59 11.53 -0.33
CA ASP A 122 -17.63 11.19 0.65
C ASP A 122 -17.87 9.67 0.78
N GLU A 123 -16.95 8.85 0.25
CA GLU A 123 -17.09 7.40 0.26
C GLU A 123 -15.77 6.71 0.54
N GLU A 124 -15.82 5.67 1.37
CA GLU A 124 -14.68 4.77 1.59
C GLU A 124 -14.75 3.60 0.61
N ILE A 125 -13.74 3.49 -0.26
CA ILE A 125 -13.65 2.45 -1.28
C ILE A 125 -12.34 1.68 -1.20
N ILE A 126 -12.30 0.54 -1.87
CA ILE A 126 -11.05 -0.17 -2.12
C ILE A 126 -10.33 0.52 -3.29
N LEU A 127 -9.20 1.16 -3.01
CA LEU A 127 -8.37 1.85 -3.99
C LEU A 127 -7.47 0.89 -4.77
N PHE A 128 -6.95 -0.13 -4.09
CA PHE A 128 -6.08 -1.15 -4.66
C PHE A 128 -6.38 -2.50 -4.04
N LYS A 129 -6.38 -3.55 -4.84
CA LYS A 129 -6.52 -4.93 -4.37
C LYS A 129 -5.82 -5.91 -5.29
N ASP A 130 -5.07 -6.83 -4.69
CA ASP A 130 -4.55 -8.02 -5.34
C ASP A 130 -4.77 -9.26 -4.45
N ASP A 131 -4.13 -10.37 -4.77
CA ASP A 131 -4.28 -11.64 -4.01
C ASP A 131 -3.70 -11.57 -2.58
N THR A 132 -2.92 -10.54 -2.25
CA THR A 132 -2.12 -10.45 -1.01
C THR A 132 -2.36 -9.20 -0.19
N LEU A 133 -2.84 -8.13 -0.81
CA LEU A 133 -2.99 -6.80 -0.19
C LEU A 133 -4.26 -6.11 -0.67
N GLU A 134 -4.93 -5.46 0.24
CA GLU A 134 -6.01 -4.51 -0.02
C GLU A 134 -5.64 -3.16 0.56
N VAL A 135 -5.89 -2.08 -0.18
CA VAL A 135 -5.73 -0.70 0.29
C VAL A 135 -7.06 0.03 0.16
N ARG A 136 -7.52 0.62 1.25
CA ARG A 136 -8.74 1.43 1.31
C ARG A 136 -8.42 2.86 1.73
N ASN A 137 -9.22 3.82 1.30
CA ASN A 137 -9.21 5.15 1.90
C ASN A 137 -10.02 5.18 3.19
N ILE A 138 -9.72 6.16 4.03
CA ILE A 138 -10.48 6.58 5.21
C ILE A 138 -10.80 8.05 5.01
N ILE A 139 -12.03 8.48 5.32
CA ILE A 139 -12.40 9.89 5.29
C ILE A 139 -11.88 10.56 6.56
N LEU A 140 -11.12 11.65 6.39
CA LEU A 140 -10.56 12.44 7.49
C LEU A 140 -11.21 13.82 7.57
N ASP A 141 -11.38 14.34 8.78
CA ASP A 141 -11.93 15.69 9.04
C ASP A 141 -10.82 16.73 9.03
N HIS A 142 -10.66 17.42 7.94
CA HIS A 142 -9.66 18.48 7.76
C HIS A 142 -10.27 19.71 7.07
N THR A 143 -9.48 20.79 6.92
CA THR A 143 -9.92 22.05 6.29
C THR A 143 -10.22 21.92 4.80
N ILE A 144 -9.62 20.95 4.14
CA ILE A 144 -9.92 20.52 2.76
C ILE A 144 -10.21 19.02 2.74
N VAL A 145 -10.73 18.52 1.63
CA VAL A 145 -10.96 17.08 1.47
C VAL A 145 -9.68 16.31 1.71
N CYS A 146 -9.71 15.38 2.65
CA CYS A 146 -8.55 14.66 3.14
C CYS A 146 -8.88 13.18 3.34
N SER A 147 -7.95 12.31 2.95
CA SER A 147 -8.08 10.86 3.09
C SER A 147 -6.90 10.28 3.84
N GLY A 148 -7.17 9.36 4.76
CA GLY A 148 -6.20 8.40 5.25
C GLY A 148 -6.21 7.12 4.42
N PHE A 149 -5.33 6.18 4.75
CA PHE A 149 -5.21 4.90 4.02
C PHE A 149 -5.02 3.73 4.97
N VAL A 150 -5.71 2.62 4.72
CA VAL A 150 -5.49 1.35 5.41
C VAL A 150 -4.93 0.35 4.41
N PHE A 151 -3.74 -0.14 4.69
CA PHE A 151 -3.10 -1.24 3.98
C PHE A 151 -3.34 -2.51 4.80
N ARG A 152 -4.11 -3.45 4.27
CA ARG A 152 -4.44 -4.69 4.95
C ARG A 152 -3.97 -5.88 4.13
N GLU A 153 -3.15 -6.73 4.75
CA GLU A 153 -2.78 -7.99 4.14
C GLU A 153 -3.99 -8.93 4.08
N ILE A 154 -4.19 -9.56 2.93
CA ILE A 154 -5.23 -10.57 2.78
C ILE A 154 -4.77 -11.84 3.50
N LYS A 155 -5.66 -12.44 4.28
CA LYS A 155 -5.38 -13.62 5.11
C LYS A 155 -4.72 -14.73 4.29
N HIS A 156 -3.57 -15.19 4.75
CA HIS A 156 -2.85 -16.26 4.09
C HIS A 156 -3.57 -17.60 4.21
N LYS A 157 -3.30 -18.47 3.23
CA LYS A 157 -3.70 -19.89 3.31
C LYS A 157 -2.90 -20.59 4.40
N ARG A 158 -3.49 -21.60 5.02
CA ARG A 158 -2.83 -22.45 6.02
C ARG A 158 -1.53 -23.05 5.46
N LYS A 159 -0.54 -23.22 6.32
CA LYS A 159 0.76 -23.81 5.96
C LYS A 159 0.73 -25.30 6.21
N ILE A 160 1.12 -26.07 5.22
CA ILE A 160 1.20 -27.54 5.33
C ILE A 160 2.42 -27.94 6.17
N LYS A 161 2.24 -28.88 7.08
CA LYS A 161 3.31 -29.57 7.81
C LYS A 161 3.89 -30.67 6.90
N LYS A 162 5.03 -30.43 6.27
CA LYS A 162 5.59 -31.32 5.23
C LYS A 162 5.75 -32.77 5.73
N GLU A 163 6.24 -32.95 6.95
CA GLU A 163 6.42 -34.25 7.60
C GLU A 163 5.09 -35.04 7.76
N LYS A 164 3.96 -34.33 7.77
CA LYS A 164 2.65 -34.95 7.88
C LYS A 164 2.10 -35.39 6.52
N LEU A 165 2.49 -34.71 5.42
CA LEU A 165 2.11 -35.18 4.07
C LEU A 165 2.63 -36.58 3.80
N GLU A 166 3.91 -36.81 4.09
CA GLU A 166 4.57 -38.13 3.93
C GLU A 166 3.97 -39.16 4.89
N LYS A 167 3.82 -38.79 6.16
CA LYS A 167 3.29 -39.71 7.20
C LYS A 167 1.87 -40.22 6.90
N PHE A 168 1.02 -39.37 6.31
CA PHE A 168 -0.37 -39.69 6.01
C PHE A 168 -0.62 -40.05 4.54
N ASP A 169 0.44 -40.07 3.73
CA ASP A 169 0.38 -40.35 2.28
C ASP A 169 -0.68 -39.49 1.57
N ILE A 170 -0.62 -38.15 1.82
CA ILE A 170 -1.60 -37.20 1.33
C ILE A 170 -1.32 -36.86 -0.13
N PRO A 171 -2.24 -37.12 -1.08
CA PRO A 171 -2.07 -36.78 -2.47
C PRO A 171 -1.96 -35.27 -2.70
N PHE A 172 -1.15 -34.87 -3.69
CA PHE A 172 -0.90 -33.45 -4.01
C PHE A 172 -2.17 -32.69 -4.43
N ASP A 173 -3.12 -33.34 -5.08
CA ASP A 173 -4.41 -32.77 -5.50
C ASP A 173 -5.31 -32.36 -4.32
N LYS A 174 -5.10 -32.95 -3.14
CA LYS A 174 -5.83 -32.60 -1.89
C LYS A 174 -5.22 -31.42 -1.14
N ILE A 175 -3.99 -31.02 -1.45
CA ILE A 175 -3.29 -29.90 -0.78
C ILE A 175 -4.07 -28.57 -0.87
N PRO A 176 -4.68 -28.18 -2.01
CA PRO A 176 -5.46 -26.95 -2.09
C PRO A 176 -6.62 -26.88 -1.09
N GLU A 177 -7.30 -27.97 -0.83
CA GLU A 177 -8.40 -28.02 0.15
C GLU A 177 -7.90 -27.89 1.59
N LEU A 178 -6.81 -28.57 1.92
CA LEU A 178 -6.15 -28.43 3.21
C LEU A 178 -5.69 -26.98 3.47
N ARG A 179 -5.16 -26.32 2.45
CA ARG A 179 -4.73 -24.91 2.55
C ARG A 179 -5.89 -23.93 2.73
N LYS A 180 -7.12 -24.32 2.36
CA LYS A 180 -8.35 -23.55 2.61
C LYS A 180 -8.93 -23.81 4.01
N GLY A 181 -8.35 -24.73 4.79
CA GLY A 181 -8.83 -25.10 6.12
C GLY A 181 -9.85 -26.21 6.15
N ARG A 182 -10.03 -26.95 5.04
CA ARG A 182 -10.98 -28.06 4.97
C ARG A 182 -10.34 -29.39 5.34
N ASP A 183 -11.09 -30.26 6.02
CA ASP A 183 -10.73 -31.67 6.19
C ASP A 183 -10.81 -32.38 4.85
N ILE A 184 -10.04 -33.44 4.67
CA ILE A 184 -10.03 -34.22 3.44
C ILE A 184 -10.32 -35.70 3.76
N THR A 185 -10.92 -36.38 2.81
CA THR A 185 -11.07 -37.84 2.84
C THR A 185 -10.15 -38.45 1.79
N LEU A 186 -9.32 -39.40 2.20
CA LEU A 186 -8.48 -40.19 1.30
C LEU A 186 -9.27 -41.28 0.61
N ASP A 187 -8.75 -41.84 -0.48
CA ASP A 187 -9.43 -42.88 -1.28
C ASP A 187 -9.72 -44.19 -0.47
N ASN A 188 -8.94 -44.41 0.59
CA ASN A 188 -9.17 -45.53 1.53
C ASN A 188 -10.26 -45.23 2.59
N GLY A 189 -11.00 -44.12 2.47
CA GLY A 189 -12.03 -43.69 3.41
C GLY A 189 -11.55 -43.02 4.68
N LYS A 190 -10.22 -42.87 4.88
CA LYS A 190 -9.66 -42.21 6.06
C LYS A 190 -9.86 -40.71 5.98
N VAL A 191 -10.46 -40.14 7.03
CA VAL A 191 -10.58 -38.68 7.17
C VAL A 191 -9.30 -38.11 7.81
N ILE A 192 -8.74 -37.09 7.19
CA ILE A 192 -7.61 -36.33 7.72
C ILE A 192 -8.13 -34.98 8.19
N ILE A 193 -7.99 -34.71 9.48
CA ILE A 193 -8.38 -33.46 10.11
C ILE A 193 -7.36 -32.38 9.74
N ASN A 194 -7.85 -31.25 9.27
CA ASN A 194 -7.02 -30.15 8.76
C ASN A 194 -5.97 -29.67 9.77
N SER A 195 -6.34 -29.46 11.04
CA SER A 195 -5.46 -28.98 12.10
C SER A 195 -4.28 -29.92 12.38
N ASP A 196 -4.41 -31.22 12.09
CA ASP A 196 -3.33 -32.20 12.34
C ASP A 196 -2.20 -32.07 11.33
N VAL A 197 -2.51 -31.64 10.10
CA VAL A 197 -1.59 -31.60 8.96
C VAL A 197 -1.26 -30.19 8.48
N THR A 198 -1.87 -29.16 9.09
CA THR A 198 -1.60 -27.77 8.76
C THR A 198 -1.35 -26.94 10.02
N ASN A 199 -0.66 -25.83 9.85
CA ASN A 199 -0.56 -24.76 10.84
C ASN A 199 -1.47 -23.60 10.43
N ASP A 200 -1.98 -22.87 11.41
CA ASP A 200 -2.71 -21.61 11.15
C ASP A 200 -1.82 -20.63 10.39
N PRO A 201 -2.40 -19.82 9.53
CA PRO A 201 -1.66 -18.72 8.92
C PRO A 201 -1.20 -17.74 10.01
N THR A 202 -0.09 -17.06 9.76
CA THR A 202 0.29 -15.90 10.58
C THR A 202 -0.81 -14.86 10.52
N ALA A 203 -1.03 -14.11 11.61
CA ALA A 203 -1.94 -12.98 11.60
C ALA A 203 -1.60 -12.02 10.44
N PRO A 204 -2.60 -11.54 9.69
CA PRO A 204 -2.36 -10.59 8.62
C PRO A 204 -1.86 -9.27 9.20
N PHE A 205 -0.95 -8.64 8.47
CA PHE A 205 -0.47 -7.30 8.82
C PHE A 205 -1.47 -6.24 8.38
N SER A 206 -1.65 -5.20 9.20
CA SER A 206 -2.39 -4.01 8.85
C SER A 206 -1.56 -2.77 9.18
N TYR A 207 -1.60 -1.77 8.31
CA TYR A 207 -1.00 -0.47 8.52
C TYR A 207 -2.01 0.61 8.17
N ALA A 208 -2.29 1.52 9.10
CA ALA A 208 -3.16 2.66 8.86
C ALA A 208 -2.34 3.95 8.89
N TYR A 209 -2.55 4.80 7.91
CA TYR A 209 -2.02 6.15 7.81
C TYR A 209 -3.17 7.13 7.97
N CYS A 210 -3.19 7.86 9.08
CA CYS A 210 -4.05 9.01 9.30
C CYS A 210 -3.14 10.24 9.40
N THR A 211 -3.39 11.21 8.55
CA THR A 211 -2.64 12.46 8.49
C THR A 211 -3.41 13.57 9.21
N ASP A 212 -3.38 14.79 8.70
CA ASP A 212 -4.04 15.96 9.25
C ASP A 212 -5.55 15.72 9.40
N THR A 213 -5.99 15.57 10.63
CA THR A 213 -7.39 15.35 10.95
C THR A 213 -7.73 15.88 12.34
N ARG A 214 -8.96 16.34 12.52
CA ARG A 214 -9.51 16.54 13.85
C ARG A 214 -9.78 15.19 14.49
N PHE A 215 -9.96 15.20 15.81
CA PHE A 215 -10.37 13.99 16.51
C PHE A 215 -11.72 13.51 15.99
N CYS A 216 -11.78 12.24 15.59
CA CYS A 216 -12.98 11.56 15.13
C CYS A 216 -13.06 10.19 15.80
N SER A 217 -14.14 9.94 16.56
CA SER A 217 -14.38 8.66 17.25
C SER A 217 -14.47 7.48 16.27
N ASP A 218 -15.01 7.70 15.07
CA ASP A 218 -15.22 6.67 14.08
C ASP A 218 -13.90 6.14 13.52
N ILE A 219 -12.90 7.04 13.35
CA ILE A 219 -11.54 6.66 12.97
C ILE A 219 -10.91 5.79 14.07
N VAL A 220 -11.08 6.16 15.33
CA VAL A 220 -10.58 5.38 16.48
C VAL A 220 -11.20 3.97 16.44
N CYS A 221 -12.53 3.87 16.29
CA CYS A 221 -13.21 2.58 16.18
C CYS A 221 -12.68 1.77 14.99
N LEU A 222 -12.50 2.38 13.83
CA LEU A 222 -12.00 1.71 12.63
C LEU A 222 -10.58 1.15 12.83
N LEU A 223 -9.70 1.89 13.51
CA LEU A 223 -8.35 1.45 13.80
C LEU A 223 -8.32 0.28 14.78
N TYR A 224 -9.17 0.28 15.82
CA TYR A 224 -9.24 -0.82 16.79
C TYR A 224 -9.95 -2.06 16.25
N THR A 225 -10.92 -1.92 15.35
CA THR A 225 -11.65 -3.06 14.76
C THR A 225 -10.94 -3.67 13.56
N SER A 226 -9.89 -3.04 13.06
CA SER A 226 -9.12 -3.56 11.92
C SER A 226 -8.29 -4.81 12.25
N ASP A 227 -8.13 -5.13 13.53
CA ASP A 227 -7.37 -6.28 14.04
C ASP A 227 -8.25 -7.51 14.40
N ALA A 228 -9.58 -7.43 14.20
CA ALA A 228 -10.51 -8.51 14.53
C ALA A 228 -10.83 -9.43 13.35
#